data_0cbfadb9c46dda89321433f3ea3044b5
#
_entry.id   0cbfadb9c46dda89321433f3ea3044b5
#
_cell.length_a   1.000
_cell.length_b   1.000
_cell.length_c   1.000
_cell.angle_alpha   90.00
_cell.angle_beta   90.00
_cell.angle_gamma   90.00
#
_symmetry.space_group_name_H-M   'P 1'
#
loop_
_entity.id
_entity.type
_entity.pdbx_description
1 polymer ?
#
loop_
_entity_poly.entity_id
_entity_poly.type
_entity_poly.pdbx_seq_one_letter_code
_entity_poly.pdbx_strand_id
1 'polypeptide(L)'
;FLNQLVLMLDDMNITSKSFLAKHGIFNMLNTASTRSELQEQFEAFVHAACMEAQKRSVHNSAAKSSQGNEILAFIDDNLCDSTLDVSMLSRIFNMSQALVSASFKKQHGISPSDYIRRSRIELVKHDLETTEMTLQEISSHTGFASISTMQRVFRKAVGMPPGQYRLQCRIEQNP
;
A
#
# COMPACT_ATOMS: atom_id res chain seq x y z
N PHE A 1 9.65 11.53 -36.48
CA PHE A 1 8.38 10.79 -36.31
C PHE A 1 8.60 9.50 -35.49
N LEU A 2 9.48 8.60 -35.91
CA LEU A 2 9.76 7.32 -35.20
C LEU A 2 10.26 7.55 -33.75
N ASN A 3 11.14 8.52 -33.54
CA ASN A 3 11.65 8.87 -32.20
C ASN A 3 10.55 9.43 -31.26
N GLN A 4 9.61 10.22 -31.79
CA GLN A 4 8.46 10.70 -31.02
C GLN A 4 7.50 9.56 -30.65
N LEU A 5 7.29 8.61 -31.55
CA LEU A 5 6.47 7.43 -31.28
C LEU A 5 7.10 6.55 -30.19
N VAL A 6 8.41 6.33 -30.26
CA VAL A 6 9.15 5.57 -29.23
C VAL A 6 9.07 6.24 -27.87
N LEU A 7 9.24 7.56 -27.80
CA LEU A 7 9.10 8.33 -26.57
C LEU A 7 7.65 8.26 -26.00
N MET A 8 6.66 8.34 -26.88
CA MET A 8 5.25 8.23 -26.48
C MET A 8 4.89 6.84 -25.94
N LEU A 9 5.47 5.78 -26.52
CA LEU A 9 5.30 4.41 -26.05
C LEU A 9 6.06 4.15 -24.75
N ASP A 10 7.19 4.83 -24.54
CA ASP A 10 7.98 4.81 -23.30
C ASP A 10 7.21 5.48 -22.16
N ASP A 11 6.64 6.65 -22.40
CA ASP A 11 5.77 7.34 -21.42
C ASP A 11 4.53 6.51 -21.03
N MET A 12 4.00 5.72 -21.98
CA MET A 12 2.89 4.78 -21.73
C MET A 12 3.35 3.45 -21.11
N ASN A 13 4.66 3.28 -20.81
CA ASN A 13 5.26 2.06 -20.28
C ASN A 13 4.99 0.80 -21.13
N ILE A 14 4.89 0.96 -22.46
CA ILE A 14 4.59 -0.11 -23.45
C ILE A 14 5.87 -0.61 -24.16
N THR A 15 7.05 -0.21 -23.72
CA THR A 15 8.35 -0.55 -24.32
C THR A 15 8.77 -2.01 -24.15
N SER A 16 7.87 -2.96 -24.07
CA SER A 16 8.30 -4.35 -24.18
C SER A 16 8.65 -4.66 -25.64
N LYS A 17 9.89 -5.08 -25.88
CA LYS A 17 10.33 -5.66 -27.17
C LYS A 17 9.32 -6.68 -27.73
N SER A 18 8.59 -7.34 -26.84
CA SER A 18 7.51 -8.28 -27.13
C SER A 18 6.30 -7.62 -27.80
N PHE A 19 5.88 -6.41 -27.38
CA PHE A 19 4.74 -5.70 -27.99
C PHE A 19 5.09 -5.22 -29.40
N LEU A 20 6.27 -4.62 -29.57
CA LEU A 20 6.77 -4.14 -30.86
C LEU A 20 6.98 -5.29 -31.86
N ALA A 21 7.44 -6.45 -31.38
CA ALA A 21 7.61 -7.66 -32.22
C ALA A 21 6.25 -8.27 -32.61
N LYS A 22 5.28 -8.31 -31.65
CA LYS A 22 3.95 -8.89 -31.88
C LYS A 22 3.11 -8.09 -32.89
N HIS A 23 3.24 -6.76 -32.88
CA HIS A 23 2.50 -5.87 -33.77
C HIS A 23 3.27 -5.40 -34.98
N GLY A 24 4.47 -5.96 -35.22
CA GLY A 24 5.18 -5.92 -36.50
C GLY A 24 5.48 -4.53 -37.07
N ILE A 25 5.82 -3.53 -36.22
CA ILE A 25 6.15 -2.16 -36.71
C ILE A 25 7.17 -2.19 -37.86
N PHE A 26 8.16 -3.06 -37.78
CA PHE A 26 9.15 -3.21 -38.84
C PHE A 26 8.56 -3.81 -40.13
N ASN A 27 7.59 -4.72 -40.01
CA ASN A 27 6.88 -5.24 -41.21
C ASN A 27 5.96 -4.17 -41.80
N MET A 28 5.30 -3.37 -41.02
CA MET A 28 4.42 -2.28 -41.43
C MET A 28 5.14 -1.25 -42.31
N LEU A 29 6.38 -0.89 -41.95
CA LEU A 29 7.20 0.07 -42.70
C LEU A 29 7.75 -0.55 -44.02
N ASN A 30 7.89 -1.88 -44.11
CA ASN A 30 8.44 -2.57 -45.26
C ASN A 30 7.38 -3.10 -46.24
N THR A 31 6.11 -3.22 -45.83
CA THR A 31 5.04 -3.81 -46.65
C THR A 31 4.04 -2.78 -47.19
N ALA A 32 3.97 -1.58 -46.60
CA ALA A 32 3.09 -0.54 -47.11
C ALA A 32 3.59 0.02 -48.47
N SER A 33 2.85 -0.23 -49.52
CA SER A 33 3.15 0.25 -50.85
C SER A 33 2.53 1.63 -51.16
N THR A 34 1.54 2.04 -50.37
CA THR A 34 0.86 3.31 -50.54
C THR A 34 0.74 4.09 -49.23
N ARG A 35 0.58 5.41 -49.35
CA ARG A 35 0.38 6.30 -48.16
C ARG A 35 -0.90 5.94 -47.38
N SER A 36 -1.94 5.51 -48.08
CA SER A 36 -3.21 5.10 -47.45
C SER A 36 -3.07 3.82 -46.64
N GLU A 37 -2.38 2.83 -47.16
CA GLU A 37 -2.09 1.58 -46.44
C GLU A 37 -1.25 1.84 -45.19
N LEU A 38 -0.24 2.70 -45.29
CA LEU A 38 0.59 3.08 -44.14
C LEU A 38 -0.24 3.77 -43.03
N GLN A 39 -1.17 4.63 -43.44
CA GLN A 39 -2.05 5.35 -42.50
C GLN A 39 -3.01 4.36 -41.78
N GLU A 40 -3.64 3.46 -42.51
CA GLU A 40 -4.57 2.46 -41.98
C GLU A 40 -3.87 1.50 -41.01
N GLN A 41 -2.68 1.01 -41.37
CA GLN A 41 -1.87 0.16 -40.50
C GLN A 41 -1.38 0.91 -39.26
N PHE A 42 -1.07 2.19 -39.39
CA PHE A 42 -0.67 3.03 -38.24
C PHE A 42 -1.84 3.27 -37.29
N GLU A 43 -3.05 3.57 -37.76
CA GLU A 43 -4.24 3.72 -36.95
C GLU A 43 -4.58 2.43 -36.19
N ALA A 44 -4.47 1.27 -36.86
CA ALA A 44 -4.65 -0.04 -36.23
C ALA A 44 -3.62 -0.29 -35.11
N PHE A 45 -2.37 0.09 -35.34
CA PHE A 45 -1.31 -0.02 -34.33
C PHE A 45 -1.56 0.88 -33.12
N VAL A 46 -1.93 2.16 -33.33
CA VAL A 46 -2.25 3.10 -32.25
C VAL A 46 -3.44 2.58 -31.45
N HIS A 47 -4.47 2.09 -32.11
CA HIS A 47 -5.63 1.50 -31.45
C HIS A 47 -5.25 0.28 -30.60
N ALA A 48 -4.41 -0.62 -31.11
CA ALA A 48 -3.92 -1.77 -30.35
C ALA A 48 -3.07 -1.35 -29.15
N ALA A 49 -2.23 -0.32 -29.29
CA ALA A 49 -1.42 0.24 -28.19
C ALA A 49 -2.30 0.86 -27.10
N CYS A 50 -3.33 1.63 -27.47
CA CYS A 50 -4.28 2.20 -26.54
C CYS A 50 -5.07 1.12 -25.78
N MET A 51 -5.52 0.07 -26.44
CA MET A 51 -6.22 -1.06 -25.83
C MET A 51 -5.33 -1.81 -24.84
N GLU A 52 -4.06 -2.02 -25.17
CA GLU A 52 -3.10 -2.66 -24.26
C GLU A 52 -2.78 -1.78 -23.04
N ALA A 53 -2.64 -0.47 -23.24
CA ALA A 53 -2.48 0.50 -22.14
C ALA A 53 -3.69 0.51 -21.21
N GLN A 54 -4.91 0.48 -21.74
CA GLN A 54 -6.14 0.38 -20.96
C GLN A 54 -6.21 -0.92 -20.15
N LYS A 55 -5.90 -2.07 -20.76
CA LYS A 55 -5.85 -3.37 -20.07
C LYS A 55 -4.86 -3.34 -18.89
N ARG A 56 -3.67 -2.76 -19.10
CA ARG A 56 -2.65 -2.61 -18.05
C ARG A 56 -3.07 -1.65 -16.95
N SER A 57 -3.76 -0.55 -17.30
CA SER A 57 -4.30 0.41 -16.33
C SER A 57 -5.37 -0.23 -15.44
N VAL A 58 -6.29 -1.01 -16.01
CA VAL A 58 -7.31 -1.74 -15.25
C VAL A 58 -6.68 -2.83 -14.39
N HIS A 59 -5.71 -3.58 -14.92
CA HIS A 59 -5.00 -4.62 -14.16
C HIS A 59 -4.14 -4.02 -13.04
N ASN A 60 -3.46 -2.90 -13.27
CA ASN A 60 -2.71 -2.16 -12.25
C ASN A 60 -3.62 -1.54 -11.17
N SER A 61 -4.82 -1.11 -11.52
CA SER A 61 -5.76 -0.56 -10.53
C SER A 61 -6.36 -1.66 -9.64
N ALA A 62 -6.67 -2.82 -10.19
CA ALA A 62 -7.12 -3.99 -9.43
C ALA A 62 -5.99 -4.57 -8.57
N ALA A 63 -4.76 -4.71 -9.11
CA ALA A 63 -3.59 -5.15 -8.34
C ALA A 63 -3.21 -4.17 -7.22
N LYS A 64 -3.31 -2.85 -7.45
CA LYS A 64 -3.09 -1.84 -6.41
C LYS A 64 -4.18 -1.84 -5.33
N SER A 65 -5.41 -2.19 -5.67
CA SER A 65 -6.51 -2.37 -4.73
C SER A 65 -6.33 -3.63 -3.87
N SER A 66 -5.83 -4.72 -4.44
CA SER A 66 -5.45 -5.94 -3.72
C SER A 66 -4.29 -5.67 -2.75
N GLN A 67 -3.28 -4.93 -3.19
CA GLN A 67 -2.02 -4.73 -2.48
C GLN A 67 -2.18 -3.97 -1.15
N GLY A 68 -3.07 -2.99 -1.07
CA GLY A 68 -3.35 -2.29 0.20
C GLY A 68 -4.05 -3.21 1.21
N ASN A 69 -4.93 -4.12 0.76
CA ASN A 69 -5.58 -5.10 1.62
C ASN A 69 -4.60 -6.19 2.10
N GLU A 70 -3.66 -6.59 1.25
CA GLU A 70 -2.59 -7.53 1.64
C GLU A 70 -1.67 -6.92 2.71
N ILE A 71 -1.33 -5.63 2.56
CA ILE A 71 -0.56 -4.90 3.57
C ILE A 71 -1.35 -4.80 4.88
N LEU A 72 -2.67 -4.52 4.82
CA LEU A 72 -3.53 -4.46 5.99
C LEU A 72 -3.56 -5.80 6.73
N ALA A 73 -3.84 -6.89 6.03
CA ALA A 73 -3.87 -8.24 6.62
C ALA A 73 -2.53 -8.58 7.28
N PHE A 74 -1.42 -8.28 6.61
CA PHE A 74 -0.09 -8.49 7.18
C PHE A 74 0.14 -7.68 8.46
N ILE A 75 -0.31 -6.41 8.50
CA ILE A 75 -0.21 -5.57 9.71
C ILE A 75 -1.02 -6.18 10.84
N ASP A 76 -2.26 -6.61 10.59
CA ASP A 76 -3.14 -7.17 11.61
C ASP A 76 -2.59 -8.47 12.18
N ASP A 77 -2.03 -9.35 11.36
CA ASP A 77 -1.40 -10.61 11.77
C ASP A 77 -0.11 -10.41 12.58
N ASN A 78 0.57 -9.27 12.41
CA ASN A 78 1.86 -8.99 13.04
C ASN A 78 1.83 -7.78 13.99
N LEU A 79 0.65 -7.33 14.42
CA LEU A 79 0.46 -6.08 15.17
C LEU A 79 1.25 -6.05 16.49
N CYS A 80 1.38 -7.21 17.14
CA CYS A 80 2.09 -7.38 18.40
C CYS A 80 3.62 -7.47 18.26
N ASP A 81 4.15 -7.54 17.03
CA ASP A 81 5.59 -7.51 16.80
C ASP A 81 6.13 -6.07 16.94
N SER A 82 7.01 -5.84 17.91
CA SER A 82 7.60 -4.52 18.16
C SER A 82 8.48 -4.00 17.01
N THR A 83 8.92 -4.87 16.10
CA THR A 83 9.71 -4.52 14.92
C THR A 83 8.85 -4.13 13.71
N LEU A 84 7.52 -4.30 13.80
CA LEU A 84 6.60 -3.93 12.73
C LEU A 84 6.60 -2.43 12.49
N ASP A 85 7.14 -2.04 11.34
CA ASP A 85 7.19 -0.67 10.84
C ASP A 85 7.07 -0.62 9.31
N VAL A 86 7.07 0.60 8.72
CA VAL A 86 6.99 0.78 7.26
C VAL A 86 8.23 0.22 6.54
N SER A 87 9.39 0.19 7.20
CA SER A 87 10.61 -0.43 6.67
C SER A 87 10.45 -1.94 6.50
N MET A 88 9.85 -2.60 7.48
CA MET A 88 9.54 -4.04 7.41
C MET A 88 8.56 -4.34 6.28
N LEU A 89 7.47 -3.57 6.19
CA LEU A 89 6.50 -3.68 5.09
C LEU A 89 7.16 -3.48 3.71
N SER A 90 8.04 -2.48 3.60
CA SER A 90 8.81 -2.21 2.38
C SER A 90 9.63 -3.42 1.91
N ARG A 91 10.28 -4.11 2.85
CA ARG A 91 11.09 -5.32 2.55
C ARG A 91 10.22 -6.52 2.17
N ILE A 92 9.14 -6.76 2.90
CA ILE A 92 8.27 -7.93 2.69
C ILE A 92 7.52 -7.82 1.36
N PHE A 93 6.98 -6.64 1.06
CA PHE A 93 6.23 -6.41 -0.18
C PHE A 93 7.11 -6.03 -1.38
N ASN A 94 8.45 -5.98 -1.19
CA ASN A 94 9.41 -5.56 -2.22
C ASN A 94 9.03 -4.22 -2.89
N MET A 95 8.67 -3.24 -2.06
CA MET A 95 8.22 -1.91 -2.47
C MET A 95 9.03 -0.84 -1.76
N SER A 96 9.14 0.37 -2.33
CA SER A 96 9.66 1.51 -1.58
C SER A 96 8.70 1.91 -0.45
N GLN A 97 9.21 2.46 0.66
CA GLN A 97 8.40 2.93 1.79
C GLN A 97 7.35 3.97 1.36
N ALA A 98 7.71 4.82 0.39
CA ALA A 98 6.80 5.81 -0.18
C ALA A 98 5.62 5.13 -0.90
N LEU A 99 5.89 4.07 -1.66
CA LEU A 99 4.86 3.33 -2.40
C LEU A 99 3.96 2.53 -1.46
N VAL A 100 4.51 1.88 -0.42
CA VAL A 100 3.73 1.22 0.65
C VAL A 100 2.77 2.23 1.29
N SER A 101 3.30 3.38 1.71
CA SER A 101 2.52 4.42 2.39
C SER A 101 1.43 5.00 1.47
N ALA A 102 1.74 5.25 0.21
CA ALA A 102 0.79 5.78 -0.77
C ALA A 102 -0.32 4.79 -1.11
N SER A 103 0.03 3.52 -1.36
CA SER A 103 -0.93 2.45 -1.67
C SER A 103 -1.89 2.21 -0.51
N PHE A 104 -1.36 2.08 0.70
CA PHE A 104 -2.16 1.88 1.90
C PHE A 104 -3.07 3.08 2.19
N LYS A 105 -2.51 4.30 2.17
CA LYS A 105 -3.29 5.53 2.42
C LYS A 105 -4.38 5.75 1.38
N LYS A 106 -4.12 5.44 0.12
CA LYS A 106 -5.14 5.54 -0.95
C LYS A 106 -6.35 4.65 -0.67
N GLN A 107 -6.14 3.48 -0.08
CA GLN A 107 -7.19 2.49 0.16
C GLN A 107 -7.86 2.66 1.51
N HIS A 108 -7.10 2.96 2.57
CA HIS A 108 -7.60 2.99 3.95
C HIS A 108 -7.71 4.41 4.53
N GLY A 109 -7.36 5.45 3.77
CA GLY A 109 -7.47 6.85 4.18
C GLY A 109 -6.41 7.35 5.15
N ILE A 110 -5.64 6.47 5.78
CA ILE A 110 -4.61 6.79 6.78
C ILE A 110 -3.27 6.12 6.43
N SER A 111 -2.17 6.62 7.02
CA SER A 111 -0.86 5.99 6.81
C SER A 111 -0.75 4.65 7.54
N PRO A 112 0.11 3.70 7.06
CA PRO A 112 0.36 2.44 7.78
C PRO A 112 0.84 2.67 9.21
N SER A 113 1.73 3.64 9.43
CA SER A 113 2.23 3.97 10.77
C SER A 113 1.13 4.47 11.71
N ASP A 114 0.16 5.25 11.20
CA ASP A 114 -0.97 5.72 11.99
C ASP A 114 -1.95 4.58 12.27
N TYR A 115 -2.15 3.69 11.32
CA TYR A 115 -2.97 2.49 11.50
C TYR A 115 -2.39 1.60 12.59
N ILE A 116 -1.12 1.19 12.48
CA ILE A 116 -0.42 0.38 13.49
C ILE A 116 -0.53 1.02 14.88
N ARG A 117 -0.29 2.32 14.97
CA ARG A 117 -0.37 3.05 16.23
C ARG A 117 -1.77 3.01 16.85
N ARG A 118 -2.81 3.27 16.05
CA ARG A 118 -4.21 3.25 16.51
C ARG A 118 -4.61 1.85 16.96
N SER A 119 -4.33 0.84 16.16
CA SER A 119 -4.68 -0.55 16.49
C SER A 119 -3.98 -1.02 17.78
N ARG A 120 -2.70 -0.68 17.98
CA ARG A 120 -2.00 -0.97 19.23
C ARG A 120 -2.60 -0.26 20.43
N ILE A 121 -3.09 0.97 20.29
CA ILE A 121 -3.77 1.69 21.38
C ILE A 121 -5.09 1.02 21.75
N GLU A 122 -5.86 0.53 20.79
CA GLU A 122 -7.08 -0.24 21.08
C GLU A 122 -6.77 -1.55 21.81
N LEU A 123 -5.69 -2.26 21.47
CA LEU A 123 -5.22 -3.41 22.25
C LEU A 123 -4.83 -3.03 23.67
N VAL A 124 -4.11 -1.90 23.87
CA VAL A 124 -3.75 -1.42 25.22
C VAL A 124 -5.00 -1.12 26.04
N LYS A 125 -6.03 -0.48 25.46
CA LYS A 125 -7.30 -0.23 26.16
C LYS A 125 -7.94 -1.54 26.57
N HIS A 126 -8.07 -2.48 25.63
CA HIS A 126 -8.64 -3.79 25.89
C HIS A 126 -7.94 -4.50 27.06
N ASP A 127 -6.60 -4.56 27.03
CA ASP A 127 -5.82 -5.20 28.10
C ASP A 127 -5.97 -4.49 29.45
N LEU A 128 -6.06 -3.14 29.45
CA LEU A 128 -6.28 -2.35 30.67
C LEU A 128 -7.66 -2.61 31.28
N GLU A 129 -8.67 -2.89 30.46
CA GLU A 129 -10.07 -3.11 30.85
C GLU A 129 -10.33 -4.55 31.32
N THR A 130 -9.68 -5.52 30.64
CA THR A 130 -10.05 -6.95 30.77
C THR A 130 -9.03 -7.77 31.53
N THR A 131 -7.81 -7.25 31.78
CA THR A 131 -6.73 -8.02 32.40
C THR A 131 -6.11 -7.31 33.61
N GLU A 132 -5.43 -8.10 34.46
CA GLU A 132 -4.60 -7.59 35.56
C GLU A 132 -3.12 -7.42 35.17
N MET A 133 -2.79 -7.49 33.87
CA MET A 133 -1.42 -7.30 33.39
C MET A 133 -0.83 -5.98 33.86
N THR A 134 0.45 -6.02 34.21
CA THR A 134 1.24 -4.81 34.48
C THR A 134 1.43 -3.99 33.21
N LEU A 135 1.74 -2.71 33.34
CA LEU A 135 2.04 -1.88 32.16
C LEU A 135 3.24 -2.38 31.35
N GLN A 136 4.17 -3.11 31.98
CA GLN A 136 5.29 -3.76 31.31
C GLN A 136 4.79 -4.88 30.41
N GLU A 137 3.95 -5.76 30.95
CA GLU A 137 3.38 -6.89 30.19
C GLU A 137 2.51 -6.40 29.05
N ILE A 138 1.65 -5.41 29.28
CA ILE A 138 0.83 -4.78 28.23
C ILE A 138 1.72 -4.19 27.12
N SER A 139 2.78 -3.46 27.48
CA SER A 139 3.70 -2.89 26.49
C SER A 139 4.30 -3.97 25.59
N SER A 140 4.72 -5.09 26.18
CA SER A 140 5.29 -6.22 25.44
C SER A 140 4.24 -6.94 24.59
N HIS A 141 3.04 -7.17 25.14
CA HIS A 141 1.93 -7.85 24.46
C HIS A 141 1.39 -7.06 23.28
N THR A 142 1.34 -5.75 23.38
CA THR A 142 0.77 -4.87 22.34
C THR A 142 1.79 -4.35 21.31
N GLY A 143 3.01 -4.88 21.31
CA GLY A 143 4.04 -4.58 20.32
C GLY A 143 4.71 -3.21 20.46
N PHE A 144 4.63 -2.57 21.62
CA PHE A 144 5.42 -1.36 21.88
C PHE A 144 6.86 -1.72 22.28
N ALA A 145 7.84 -1.03 21.70
CA ALA A 145 9.26 -1.24 22.00
C ALA A 145 9.64 -0.90 23.45
N SER A 146 8.83 -0.08 24.15
CA SER A 146 9.04 0.27 25.56
C SER A 146 7.76 0.82 26.20
N ILE A 147 7.67 0.68 27.56
CA ILE A 147 6.58 1.27 28.35
C ILE A 147 6.50 2.78 28.12
N SER A 148 7.62 3.48 28.11
CA SER A 148 7.67 4.93 27.94
C SER A 148 7.05 5.37 26.62
N THR A 149 7.33 4.62 25.54
CA THR A 149 6.73 4.87 24.23
C THR A 149 5.23 4.61 24.26
N MET A 150 4.78 3.48 24.82
CA MET A 150 3.37 3.15 25.00
C MET A 150 2.64 4.25 25.79
N GLN A 151 3.14 4.63 26.96
CA GLN A 151 2.50 5.64 27.83
C GLN A 151 2.38 7.00 27.11
N ARG A 152 3.42 7.44 26.42
CA ARG A 152 3.41 8.70 25.66
C ARG A 152 2.39 8.68 24.53
N VAL A 153 2.35 7.59 23.76
CA VAL A 153 1.43 7.44 22.63
C VAL A 153 -0.01 7.30 23.12
N PHE A 154 -0.24 6.50 24.15
CA PHE A 154 -1.55 6.31 24.78
C PHE A 154 -2.10 7.63 25.32
N ARG A 155 -1.31 8.37 26.14
CA ARG A 155 -1.72 9.66 26.66
C ARG A 155 -2.08 10.66 25.56
N LYS A 156 -1.33 10.65 24.45
CA LYS A 156 -1.64 11.51 23.29
C LYS A 156 -2.96 11.13 22.63
N ALA A 157 -3.28 9.85 22.54
CA ALA A 157 -4.47 9.35 21.86
C ALA A 157 -5.74 9.42 22.74
N VAL A 158 -5.61 9.13 24.05
CA VAL A 158 -6.74 8.98 24.99
C VAL A 158 -6.91 10.20 25.89
N GLY A 159 -5.89 11.06 26.01
CA GLY A 159 -5.90 12.26 26.84
C GLY A 159 -5.41 12.04 28.27
N MET A 160 -5.29 10.78 28.73
CA MET A 160 -4.87 10.44 30.10
C MET A 160 -3.84 9.29 30.09
N PRO A 161 -3.05 9.14 31.19
CA PRO A 161 -2.12 8.02 31.36
C PRO A 161 -2.83 6.66 31.45
N PRO A 162 -2.20 5.53 31.00
CA PRO A 162 -2.80 4.20 31.06
C PRO A 162 -3.25 3.78 32.46
N GLY A 163 -2.47 4.10 33.50
CA GLY A 163 -2.83 3.78 34.90
C GLY A 163 -4.10 4.49 35.38
N GLN A 164 -4.30 5.75 35.01
CA GLN A 164 -5.54 6.48 35.28
C GLN A 164 -6.73 5.90 34.52
N TYR A 165 -6.55 5.56 33.28
CA TYR A 165 -7.55 4.91 32.43
C TYR A 165 -8.05 3.61 33.08
N ARG A 166 -7.14 2.74 33.55
CA ARG A 166 -7.50 1.50 34.25
C ARG A 166 -8.32 1.76 35.51
N LEU A 167 -7.93 2.75 36.32
CA LEU A 167 -8.68 3.11 37.53
C LEU A 167 -10.08 3.58 37.19
N GLN A 168 -10.25 4.40 36.20
CA GLN A 168 -11.55 4.89 35.74
C GLN A 168 -12.45 3.74 35.27
N CYS A 169 -11.97 2.83 34.46
CA CYS A 169 -12.73 1.67 34.00
C CYS A 169 -13.20 0.78 35.18
N ARG A 170 -12.35 0.60 36.21
CA ARG A 170 -12.72 -0.19 37.40
C ARG A 170 -13.81 0.47 38.23
N ILE A 171 -13.80 1.79 38.37
CA ILE A 171 -14.85 2.54 39.09
C ILE A 171 -16.19 2.43 38.35
N GLU A 172 -16.16 2.50 37.01
CA GLU A 172 -17.35 2.38 36.16
C GLU A 172 -17.95 0.96 36.16
N GLN A 173 -17.12 -0.07 36.37
CA GLN A 173 -17.56 -1.47 36.45
C GLN A 173 -18.04 -1.90 37.81
N ASN A 174 -17.75 -1.13 38.88
CA ASN A 174 -18.10 -1.45 40.29
C ASN A 174 -18.64 -0.18 40.97
N PRO A 175 -19.86 0.28 40.59
CA PRO A 175 -20.51 1.48 41.17
C PRO A 175 -20.94 1.33 42.61
#